data_ead468788ac7fe760ba425ef39847608
#
_entry.id   ead468788ac7fe760ba425ef39847608
#
_cell.length_a   1.000
_cell.length_b   1.000
_cell.length_c   1.000
_cell.angle_alpha   90.00
_cell.angle_beta   90.00
_cell.angle_gamma   90.00
#
_symmetry.space_group_name_H-M   'P 1'
#
loop_
_entity.id
_entity.type
_entity.pdbx_description
1 polymer ?
#
loop_
_entity_poly.entity_id
_entity_poly.type
_entity_poly.pdbx_seq_one_letter_code
_entity_poly.pdbx_strand_id
1 'polypeptide(L)'
;AQYLSAEFDSANFEFFSKTLRGIPEQRERWKRGINQIDASLGEAVGQIYVDRHFPPANKAAMDALVKNLIDAFRERLENNEWMDAATREQALLKLSTFEPKIGYTTKWTDYSSLEIGEDLFDNALALAEFGWRDQVKELGKPVDREKWPYPPQTVNASYNPLLNQITFPAGILQPPFFDPNADPAVNYGAIGAVIGHEIGHG
;
A
#
# COMPACT_ATOMS: atom_id res chain seq x y z
N ALA A 1 8.83 -3.52 -22.82
CA ALA A 1 8.17 -3.64 -24.14
C ALA A 1 7.17 -2.51 -24.38
N GLN A 2 6.43 -2.06 -23.36
CA GLN A 2 5.33 -1.06 -23.48
C GLN A 2 5.71 0.32 -24.08
N TYR A 3 6.99 0.65 -24.14
CA TYR A 3 7.52 1.88 -24.76
C TYR A 3 8.23 1.62 -26.10
N LEU A 4 8.18 0.39 -26.60
CA LEU A 4 8.75 -0.01 -27.87
C LEU A 4 7.64 -0.08 -28.93
N SER A 5 8.02 -0.45 -30.18
CA SER A 5 7.04 -0.60 -31.25
C SER A 5 5.95 -1.65 -30.91
N ALA A 6 4.81 -1.57 -31.60
CA ALA A 6 3.70 -2.49 -31.40
C ALA A 6 4.09 -3.97 -31.56
N GLU A 7 5.08 -4.27 -32.40
CA GLU A 7 5.59 -5.62 -32.62
C GLU A 7 6.28 -6.17 -31.36
N PHE A 8 7.09 -5.36 -30.66
CA PHE A 8 7.71 -5.75 -29.40
C PHE A 8 6.69 -5.90 -28.27
N ASP A 9 5.69 -4.99 -28.20
CA ASP A 9 4.63 -5.08 -27.19
C ASP A 9 3.79 -6.33 -27.41
N SER A 10 3.44 -6.66 -28.66
CA SER A 10 2.71 -7.86 -29.03
C SER A 10 3.51 -9.13 -28.74
N ALA A 11 4.78 -9.20 -29.11
CA ALA A 11 5.63 -10.34 -28.84
C ALA A 11 5.80 -10.60 -27.33
N ASN A 12 5.96 -9.53 -26.55
CA ASN A 12 6.01 -9.61 -25.09
C ASN A 12 4.69 -10.17 -24.51
N PHE A 13 3.55 -9.68 -24.98
CA PHE A 13 2.24 -10.15 -24.53
C PHE A 13 2.03 -11.63 -24.89
N GLU A 14 2.29 -12.04 -26.14
CA GLU A 14 2.12 -13.41 -26.60
C GLU A 14 2.95 -14.41 -25.76
N PHE A 15 4.17 -14.06 -25.40
CA PHE A 15 4.99 -14.95 -24.60
C PHE A 15 4.64 -14.89 -23.10
N PHE A 16 4.77 -13.73 -22.46
CA PHE A 16 4.66 -13.62 -20.99
C PHE A 16 3.23 -13.69 -20.46
N SER A 17 2.24 -13.25 -21.24
CA SER A 17 0.86 -13.24 -20.79
C SER A 17 0.07 -14.41 -21.34
N LYS A 18 0.10 -14.62 -22.65
CA LYS A 18 -0.72 -15.65 -23.29
C LYS A 18 -0.12 -17.04 -23.12
N THR A 19 1.15 -17.24 -23.48
CA THR A 19 1.78 -18.56 -23.39
C THR A 19 2.03 -19.00 -21.95
N LEU A 20 2.62 -18.15 -21.11
CA LEU A 20 2.99 -18.54 -19.74
C LEU A 20 1.84 -18.47 -18.74
N ARG A 21 0.87 -17.57 -18.93
CA ARG A 21 -0.21 -17.30 -17.94
C ARG A 21 -1.61 -17.62 -18.44
N GLY A 22 -1.78 -18.01 -19.71
CA GLY A 22 -3.09 -18.32 -20.29
C GLY A 22 -4.01 -17.12 -20.45
N ILE A 23 -3.50 -15.89 -20.44
CA ILE A 23 -4.31 -14.67 -20.60
C ILE A 23 -4.60 -14.48 -22.09
N PRO A 24 -5.85 -14.61 -22.54
CA PRO A 24 -6.16 -14.64 -23.98
C PRO A 24 -6.03 -13.29 -24.68
N GLU A 25 -6.32 -12.19 -23.97
CA GLU A 25 -6.37 -10.83 -24.53
C GLU A 25 -5.65 -9.82 -23.65
N GLN A 26 -5.02 -8.84 -24.29
CA GLN A 26 -4.36 -7.75 -23.58
C GLN A 26 -5.40 -6.81 -22.95
N ARG A 27 -5.11 -6.30 -21.76
CA ARG A 27 -5.99 -5.31 -21.10
C ARG A 27 -6.14 -4.06 -21.97
N GLU A 28 -7.31 -3.45 -21.90
CA GLU A 28 -7.64 -2.20 -22.58
C GLU A 28 -6.55 -1.13 -22.33
N ARG A 29 -6.24 -0.35 -23.37
CA ARG A 29 -5.15 0.63 -23.33
C ARG A 29 -5.27 1.63 -22.17
N TRP A 30 -6.48 2.12 -21.90
CA TRP A 30 -6.69 3.07 -20.82
C TRP A 30 -6.38 2.46 -19.43
N LYS A 31 -6.70 1.19 -19.21
CA LYS A 31 -6.37 0.47 -17.96
C LYS A 31 -4.85 0.31 -17.80
N ARG A 32 -4.14 0.07 -18.90
CA ARG A 32 -2.68 0.01 -18.92
C ARG A 32 -2.07 1.39 -18.64
N GLY A 33 -2.67 2.46 -19.17
CA GLY A 33 -2.29 3.84 -18.90
C GLY A 33 -2.44 4.20 -17.41
N ILE A 34 -3.58 3.85 -16.79
CA ILE A 34 -3.77 4.05 -15.34
C ILE A 34 -2.71 3.33 -14.53
N ASN A 35 -2.43 2.04 -14.83
CA ASN A 35 -1.39 1.30 -14.13
C ASN A 35 -0.01 1.97 -14.26
N GLN A 36 0.28 2.57 -15.42
CA GLN A 36 1.53 3.29 -15.64
C GLN A 36 1.62 4.57 -14.81
N ILE A 37 0.52 5.31 -14.71
CA ILE A 37 0.43 6.51 -13.87
C ILE A 37 0.59 6.12 -12.39
N ASP A 38 -0.11 5.08 -11.93
CA ASP A 38 0.00 4.58 -10.55
C ASP A 38 1.43 4.15 -10.19
N ALA A 39 2.13 3.53 -11.12
CA ALA A 39 3.50 3.06 -10.90
C ALA A 39 4.53 4.20 -10.83
N SER A 40 4.26 5.36 -11.44
CA SER A 40 5.24 6.45 -11.58
C SER A 40 4.85 7.73 -10.84
N LEU A 41 3.58 8.08 -10.81
CA LEU A 41 3.00 9.28 -10.20
C LEU A 41 1.91 8.94 -9.17
N GLY A 42 1.98 7.72 -8.62
CA GLY A 42 0.93 7.19 -7.76
C GLY A 42 0.60 8.07 -6.55
N GLU A 43 1.58 8.69 -5.92
CA GLU A 43 1.32 9.61 -4.80
C GLU A 43 0.66 10.92 -5.23
N ALA A 44 0.99 11.45 -6.41
CA ALA A 44 0.32 12.66 -6.93
C ALA A 44 -1.17 12.39 -7.20
N VAL A 45 -1.49 11.24 -7.80
CA VAL A 45 -2.88 10.78 -7.94
C VAL A 45 -3.50 10.49 -6.58
N GLY A 46 -2.71 9.92 -5.66
CA GLY A 46 -3.11 9.59 -4.30
C GLY A 46 -3.60 10.78 -3.50
N GLN A 47 -2.96 11.95 -3.63
CA GLN A 47 -3.44 13.19 -3.00
C GLN A 47 -4.85 13.53 -3.44
N ILE A 48 -5.10 13.52 -4.75
CA ILE A 48 -6.42 13.81 -5.33
C ILE A 48 -7.45 12.77 -4.88
N TYR A 49 -7.04 11.50 -4.81
CA TYR A 49 -7.90 10.42 -4.35
C TYR A 49 -8.32 10.60 -2.89
N VAL A 50 -7.37 10.89 -2.01
CA VAL A 50 -7.62 11.10 -0.58
C VAL A 50 -8.55 12.29 -0.35
N ASP A 51 -8.28 13.42 -0.99
CA ASP A 51 -9.10 14.63 -0.88
C ASP A 51 -10.57 14.39 -1.27
N ARG A 52 -10.81 13.49 -2.25
CA ARG A 52 -12.15 13.20 -2.75
C ARG A 52 -12.87 12.07 -2.02
N HIS A 53 -12.14 11.07 -1.56
CA HIS A 53 -12.71 9.77 -1.19
C HIS A 53 -12.38 9.30 0.23
N PHE A 54 -11.44 9.93 0.93
CA PHE A 54 -11.05 9.49 2.26
C PHE A 54 -10.98 10.66 3.27
N PRO A 55 -12.13 11.11 3.78
CA PRO A 55 -12.19 12.22 4.72
C PRO A 55 -11.48 11.91 6.05
N PRO A 56 -10.95 12.90 6.78
CA PRO A 56 -10.26 12.73 8.06
C PRO A 56 -11.04 11.94 9.11
N ALA A 57 -12.38 12.01 9.09
CA ALA A 57 -13.23 11.25 10.00
C ALA A 57 -13.09 9.73 9.79
N ASN A 58 -12.94 9.27 8.53
CA ASN A 58 -12.72 7.86 8.22
C ASN A 58 -11.36 7.39 8.75
N LYS A 59 -10.33 8.23 8.63
CA LYS A 59 -9.02 7.94 9.21
C LYS A 59 -9.11 7.77 10.73
N ALA A 60 -9.76 8.71 11.43
CA ALA A 60 -9.91 8.64 12.87
C ALA A 60 -10.69 7.39 13.33
N ALA A 61 -11.75 7.00 12.60
CA ALA A 61 -12.50 5.79 12.89
C ALA A 61 -11.64 4.53 12.71
N MET A 62 -10.82 4.49 11.67
CA MET A 62 -9.89 3.39 11.41
C MET A 62 -8.78 3.33 12.45
N ASP A 63 -8.18 4.46 12.84
CA ASP A 63 -7.16 4.51 13.88
C ASP A 63 -7.72 3.94 15.22
N ALA A 64 -8.98 4.24 15.57
CA ALA A 64 -9.64 3.69 16.74
C ALA A 64 -9.87 2.17 16.61
N LEU A 65 -10.32 1.69 15.45
CA LEU A 65 -10.54 0.26 15.19
C LEU A 65 -9.23 -0.53 15.29
N VAL A 66 -8.16 -0.04 14.66
CA VAL A 66 -6.82 -0.66 14.71
C VAL A 66 -6.30 -0.71 16.15
N LYS A 67 -6.45 0.39 16.90
CA LYS A 67 -6.06 0.41 18.33
C LYS A 67 -6.79 -0.65 19.12
N ASN A 68 -8.10 -0.80 18.97
CA ASN A 68 -8.88 -1.81 19.67
C ASN A 68 -8.43 -3.24 19.31
N LEU A 69 -8.07 -3.49 18.05
CA LEU A 69 -7.54 -4.79 17.64
C LEU A 69 -6.17 -5.08 18.27
N ILE A 70 -5.27 -4.09 18.30
CA ILE A 70 -3.96 -4.22 18.97
C ILE A 70 -4.14 -4.50 20.47
N ASP A 71 -5.08 -3.81 21.13
CA ASP A 71 -5.38 -4.04 22.54
C ASP A 71 -5.94 -5.46 22.77
N ALA A 72 -6.82 -5.96 21.89
CA ALA A 72 -7.31 -7.33 21.92
C ALA A 72 -6.21 -8.38 21.68
N PHE A 73 -5.26 -8.12 20.76
CA PHE A 73 -4.08 -8.97 20.58
C PHE A 73 -3.21 -9.01 21.83
N ARG A 74 -3.00 -7.87 22.49
CA ARG A 74 -2.25 -7.79 23.76
C ARG A 74 -2.90 -8.67 24.83
N GLU A 75 -4.20 -8.53 25.05
CA GLU A 75 -4.94 -9.34 26.03
C GLU A 75 -4.82 -10.84 25.73
N ARG A 76 -4.91 -11.23 24.45
CA ARG A 76 -4.74 -12.64 24.04
C ARG A 76 -3.32 -13.15 24.28
N LEU A 77 -2.30 -12.35 24.02
CA LEU A 77 -0.90 -12.72 24.29
C LEU A 77 -0.63 -12.85 25.79
N GLU A 78 -1.15 -11.93 26.62
CA GLU A 78 -1.02 -11.98 28.08
C GLU A 78 -1.63 -13.24 28.68
N ASN A 79 -2.76 -13.71 28.14
CA ASN A 79 -3.49 -14.90 28.60
C ASN A 79 -3.20 -16.17 27.79
N ASN A 80 -2.16 -16.16 26.95
CA ASN A 80 -1.81 -17.30 26.10
C ASN A 80 -1.20 -18.45 26.93
N GLU A 81 -1.76 -19.65 26.81
CA GLU A 81 -1.37 -20.82 27.61
C GLU A 81 -0.30 -21.71 26.95
N TRP A 82 -0.10 -21.59 25.63
CA TRP A 82 0.85 -22.43 24.89
C TRP A 82 2.24 -21.83 24.74
N MET A 83 2.41 -20.53 24.96
CA MET A 83 3.71 -19.87 25.01
C MET A 83 4.33 -19.96 26.41
N ASP A 84 5.63 -20.22 26.51
CA ASP A 84 6.35 -20.00 27.75
C ASP A 84 6.45 -18.50 28.11
N ALA A 85 6.86 -18.20 29.35
CA ALA A 85 6.93 -16.83 29.84
C ALA A 85 7.88 -15.94 29.03
N ALA A 86 9.04 -16.48 28.63
CA ALA A 86 10.04 -15.71 27.88
C ALA A 86 9.57 -15.39 26.45
N THR A 87 8.96 -16.35 25.77
CA THR A 87 8.38 -16.17 24.43
C THR A 87 7.24 -15.14 24.47
N ARG A 88 6.37 -15.23 25.49
CA ARG A 88 5.27 -14.28 25.69
C ARG A 88 5.77 -12.85 25.91
N GLU A 89 6.82 -12.67 26.72
CA GLU A 89 7.44 -11.37 26.94
C GLU A 89 7.97 -10.78 25.62
N GLN A 90 8.65 -11.56 24.78
CA GLN A 90 9.14 -11.12 23.49
C GLN A 90 8.01 -10.80 22.50
N ALA A 91 6.92 -11.56 22.50
CA ALA A 91 5.73 -11.28 21.68
C ALA A 91 5.05 -9.96 22.09
N LEU A 92 4.92 -9.71 23.40
CA LEU A 92 4.39 -8.44 23.92
C LEU A 92 5.31 -7.26 23.61
N LEU A 93 6.63 -7.44 23.72
CA LEU A 93 7.60 -6.43 23.33
C LEU A 93 7.48 -6.11 21.83
N LYS A 94 7.38 -7.14 20.97
CA LYS A 94 7.18 -6.94 19.52
C LYS A 94 5.89 -6.19 19.23
N LEU A 95 4.78 -6.55 19.88
CA LEU A 95 3.50 -5.85 19.73
C LEU A 95 3.59 -4.39 20.20
N SER A 96 4.38 -4.08 21.22
CA SER A 96 4.54 -2.72 21.75
C SER A 96 5.26 -1.77 20.76
N THR A 97 6.06 -2.33 19.84
CA THR A 97 6.78 -1.59 18.80
C THR A 97 6.08 -1.62 17.44
N PHE A 98 4.86 -2.16 17.41
CA PHE A 98 4.08 -2.31 16.19
C PHE A 98 3.54 -0.96 15.71
N GLU A 99 3.80 -0.62 14.46
CA GLU A 99 3.48 0.69 13.90
C GLU A 99 2.44 0.57 12.77
N PRO A 100 1.20 1.04 12.98
CA PRO A 100 0.18 1.07 11.95
C PRO A 100 0.29 2.32 11.06
N LYS A 101 0.22 2.12 9.74
CA LYS A 101 0.08 3.16 8.72
C LYS A 101 -1.31 3.08 8.10
N ILE A 102 -2.14 4.09 8.35
CA ILE A 102 -3.56 4.08 8.01
C ILE A 102 -3.89 5.22 7.05
N GLY A 103 -4.44 4.86 5.88
CA GLY A 103 -4.99 5.78 4.89
C GLY A 103 -3.97 6.32 3.92
N TYR A 104 -3.11 7.22 4.35
CA TYR A 104 -2.18 7.92 3.47
C TYR A 104 -0.98 8.50 4.24
N THR A 105 0.08 8.83 3.49
CA THR A 105 1.29 9.46 4.02
C THR A 105 1.04 10.92 4.42
N THR A 106 1.72 11.39 5.45
CA THR A 106 1.78 12.82 5.79
C THR A 106 2.92 13.55 5.07
N LYS A 107 3.84 12.78 4.46
CA LYS A 107 5.01 13.28 3.75
C LYS A 107 4.92 12.85 2.29
N TRP A 108 4.30 13.71 1.49
CA TRP A 108 4.12 13.48 0.06
C TRP A 108 5.41 13.68 -0.73
N THR A 109 5.56 12.91 -1.81
CA THR A 109 6.66 13.11 -2.77
C THR A 109 6.51 14.47 -3.46
N ASP A 110 7.59 15.25 -3.48
CA ASP A 110 7.64 16.53 -4.19
C ASP A 110 8.03 16.28 -5.67
N TYR A 111 7.06 16.43 -6.55
CA TYR A 111 7.23 16.31 -8.00
C TYR A 111 7.53 17.64 -8.71
N SER A 112 7.78 18.72 -8.00
CA SER A 112 7.95 20.07 -8.59
C SER A 112 9.10 20.18 -9.58
N SER A 113 10.10 19.30 -9.48
CA SER A 113 11.24 19.25 -10.41
C SER A 113 11.01 18.36 -11.62
N LEU A 114 9.83 17.73 -11.74
CA LEU A 114 9.50 16.83 -12.83
C LEU A 114 8.75 17.60 -13.92
N GLU A 115 9.30 17.63 -15.11
CA GLU A 115 8.66 18.20 -16.30
C GLU A 115 8.02 17.09 -17.13
N ILE A 116 6.73 17.25 -17.44
CA ILE A 116 5.94 16.33 -18.26
C ILE A 116 5.51 17.05 -19.52
N GLY A 117 5.88 16.49 -20.67
CA GLY A 117 5.56 16.99 -22.01
C GLY A 117 4.50 16.15 -22.73
N GLU A 118 4.45 16.30 -24.06
CA GLU A 118 3.50 15.57 -24.91
C GLU A 118 4.00 14.18 -25.35
N ASP A 119 5.31 13.96 -25.36
CA ASP A 119 5.88 12.68 -25.79
C ASP A 119 5.90 11.66 -24.64
N LEU A 120 5.29 10.49 -24.87
CA LEU A 120 5.18 9.43 -23.87
C LEU A 120 6.54 8.84 -23.49
N PHE A 121 7.46 8.69 -24.47
CA PHE A 121 8.76 8.08 -24.21
C PHE A 121 9.65 9.01 -23.39
N ASP A 122 9.67 10.30 -23.74
CA ASP A 122 10.41 11.32 -22.99
C ASP A 122 9.88 11.45 -21.56
N ASN A 123 8.55 11.41 -21.37
CA ASN A 123 7.93 11.38 -20.05
C ASN A 123 8.34 10.14 -19.25
N ALA A 124 8.40 8.97 -19.90
CA ALA A 124 8.83 7.73 -19.23
C ALA A 124 10.30 7.80 -18.78
N LEU A 125 11.18 8.41 -19.58
CA LEU A 125 12.58 8.63 -19.22
C LEU A 125 12.71 9.62 -18.07
N ALA A 126 12.00 10.74 -18.11
CA ALA A 126 11.99 11.75 -17.04
C ALA A 126 11.53 11.15 -15.71
N LEU A 127 10.47 10.35 -15.73
CA LEU A 127 9.95 9.64 -14.55
C LEU A 127 10.93 8.59 -14.01
N ALA A 128 11.58 7.83 -14.90
CA ALA A 128 12.60 6.86 -14.51
C ALA A 128 13.83 7.54 -13.86
N GLU A 129 14.28 8.64 -14.44
CA GLU A 129 15.39 9.43 -13.90
C GLU A 129 15.02 10.06 -12.56
N PHE A 130 13.82 10.62 -12.42
CA PHE A 130 13.31 11.15 -11.16
C PHE A 130 13.31 10.07 -10.06
N GLY A 131 12.73 8.91 -10.33
CA GLY A 131 12.69 7.79 -9.38
C GLY A 131 14.09 7.27 -9.01
N TRP A 132 15.00 7.19 -9.99
CA TRP A 132 16.41 6.84 -9.73
C TRP A 132 17.11 7.85 -8.83
N ARG A 133 16.98 9.14 -9.12
CA ARG A 133 17.58 10.20 -8.29
C ARG A 133 17.02 10.18 -6.87
N ASP A 134 15.73 9.90 -6.69
CA ASP A 134 15.10 9.76 -5.38
C ASP A 134 15.69 8.58 -4.60
N GLN A 135 15.85 7.43 -5.23
CA GLN A 135 16.50 6.26 -4.61
C GLN A 135 17.96 6.52 -4.24
N VAL A 136 18.73 7.20 -5.11
CA VAL A 136 20.14 7.52 -4.84
C VAL A 136 20.27 8.47 -3.65
N LYS A 137 19.32 9.36 -3.41
CA LYS A 137 19.32 10.24 -2.23
C LYS A 137 19.24 9.48 -0.91
N GLU A 138 18.73 8.25 -0.93
CA GLU A 138 18.61 7.41 0.29
C GLU A 138 19.91 6.69 0.66
N LEU A 139 20.88 6.62 -0.25
CA LEU A 139 22.15 5.93 0.00
C LEU A 139 22.89 6.56 1.19
N GLY A 140 23.31 5.71 2.11
CA GLY A 140 24.04 6.12 3.32
C GLY A 140 23.19 6.81 4.40
N LYS A 141 21.88 6.91 4.22
CA LYS A 141 20.94 7.41 5.23
C LYS A 141 20.29 6.27 6.01
N PRO A 142 19.84 6.55 7.24
CA PRO A 142 18.93 5.64 7.94
C PRO A 142 17.66 5.37 7.13
N VAL A 143 17.06 4.20 7.35
CA VAL A 143 15.80 3.83 6.69
C VAL A 143 14.71 4.84 7.04
N ASP A 144 14.07 5.42 6.01
CA ASP A 144 12.90 6.30 6.19
C ASP A 144 11.69 5.43 6.54
N ARG A 145 11.31 5.42 7.83
CA ARG A 145 10.17 4.66 8.33
C ARG A 145 8.83 5.25 7.90
N GLU A 146 8.79 6.51 7.44
CA GLU A 146 7.57 7.18 6.95
C GLU A 146 7.23 6.82 5.50
N LYS A 147 8.16 6.24 4.75
CA LYS A 147 7.95 5.86 3.35
C LYS A 147 6.89 4.77 3.21
N TRP A 148 5.93 4.98 2.33
CA TRP A 148 4.83 4.04 2.06
C TRP A 148 5.17 3.09 0.91
N PRO A 149 4.77 1.79 1.00
CA PRO A 149 5.05 0.81 -0.07
C PRO A 149 4.14 0.96 -1.28
N TYR A 150 2.99 1.63 -1.12
CA TYR A 150 2.02 1.87 -2.20
C TYR A 150 1.35 3.24 -2.07
N PRO A 151 0.83 3.78 -3.19
CA PRO A 151 0.02 4.98 -3.17
C PRO A 151 -1.35 4.75 -2.51
N PRO A 152 -2.01 5.82 -2.01
CA PRO A 152 -3.26 5.72 -1.24
C PRO A 152 -4.43 5.04 -1.94
N GLN A 153 -4.54 5.11 -3.27
CA GLN A 153 -5.63 4.50 -4.04
C GLN A 153 -5.48 2.98 -4.21
N THR A 154 -4.40 2.39 -3.73
CA THR A 154 -4.17 0.94 -3.83
C THR A 154 -5.15 0.17 -2.95
N VAL A 155 -5.79 -0.86 -3.53
CA VAL A 155 -6.62 -1.81 -2.78
C VAL A 155 -5.73 -2.97 -2.35
N ASN A 156 -5.07 -2.83 -1.23
CA ASN A 156 -4.20 -3.84 -0.63
C ASN A 156 -3.94 -3.53 0.84
N ALA A 157 -3.31 -4.48 1.54
CA ALA A 157 -2.76 -4.32 2.88
C ALA A 157 -1.43 -5.08 2.96
N SER A 158 -0.57 -4.76 3.91
CA SER A 158 0.67 -5.52 4.13
C SER A 158 1.27 -5.33 5.51
N TYR A 159 1.99 -6.34 5.94
CA TYR A 159 2.95 -6.28 7.05
C TYR A 159 4.38 -6.25 6.53
N ASN A 160 5.21 -5.37 7.08
CA ASN A 160 6.63 -5.29 6.82
C ASN A 160 7.42 -5.79 8.03
N PRO A 161 8.03 -7.00 7.97
CA PRO A 161 8.75 -7.60 9.10
C PRO A 161 10.03 -6.86 9.49
N LEU A 162 10.67 -6.15 8.55
CA LEU A 162 11.89 -5.41 8.81
C LEU A 162 11.63 -4.12 9.60
N LEU A 163 10.43 -3.56 9.47
CA LEU A 163 10.03 -2.33 10.13
C LEU A 163 9.02 -2.56 11.27
N ASN A 164 8.46 -3.75 11.38
CA ASN A 164 7.34 -4.09 12.27
C ASN A 164 6.15 -3.15 12.05
N GLN A 165 5.79 -2.94 10.77
CA GLN A 165 4.74 -2.01 10.34
C GLN A 165 3.65 -2.72 9.57
N ILE A 166 2.39 -2.34 9.82
CA ILE A 166 1.25 -2.66 8.93
C ILE A 166 0.86 -1.42 8.13
N THR A 167 0.46 -1.63 6.88
CA THR A 167 0.06 -0.54 5.98
C THR A 167 -1.29 -0.84 5.35
N PHE A 168 -2.23 0.10 5.52
CA PHE A 168 -3.58 0.07 4.96
C PHE A 168 -3.84 1.36 4.18
N PRO A 169 -3.59 1.40 2.86
CA PRO A 169 -3.89 2.57 2.04
C PRO A 169 -5.40 2.83 1.97
N ALA A 170 -5.79 4.09 1.74
CA ALA A 170 -7.18 4.53 1.72
C ALA A 170 -8.07 3.74 0.75
N GLY A 171 -7.49 3.16 -0.31
CA GLY A 171 -8.20 2.39 -1.32
C GLY A 171 -8.87 1.12 -0.78
N ILE A 172 -8.28 0.44 0.22
CA ILE A 172 -8.92 -0.71 0.86
C ILE A 172 -9.89 -0.29 1.97
N LEU A 173 -9.76 0.92 2.49
CA LEU A 173 -10.59 1.47 3.57
C LEU A 173 -11.90 2.07 3.02
N GLN A 174 -12.56 1.33 2.14
CA GLN A 174 -13.79 1.66 1.42
C GLN A 174 -14.72 0.45 1.42
N PRO A 175 -16.02 0.60 1.18
CA PRO A 175 -16.90 -0.53 0.97
C PRO A 175 -16.40 -1.46 -0.16
N PRO A 176 -16.48 -2.79 0.01
CA PRO A 176 -17.17 -3.50 1.09
C PRO A 176 -16.33 -3.78 2.34
N PHE A 177 -15.06 -3.35 2.41
CA PHE A 177 -14.18 -3.64 3.54
C PHE A 177 -14.45 -2.73 4.75
N PHE A 178 -14.66 -1.44 4.51
CA PHE A 178 -14.96 -0.46 5.55
C PHE A 178 -16.08 0.48 5.11
N ASP A 179 -17.12 0.61 5.93
CA ASP A 179 -18.19 1.59 5.76
C ASP A 179 -18.35 2.38 7.08
N PRO A 180 -18.05 3.70 7.09
CA PRO A 180 -18.17 4.52 8.29
C PRO A 180 -19.60 4.65 8.83
N ASN A 181 -20.61 4.30 8.03
CA ASN A 181 -22.02 4.36 8.41
C ASN A 181 -22.59 2.98 8.82
N ALA A 182 -21.82 1.91 8.68
CA ALA A 182 -22.24 0.58 9.09
C ALA A 182 -22.11 0.37 10.60
N ASP A 183 -22.83 -0.62 11.11
CA ASP A 183 -22.62 -1.09 12.49
C ASP A 183 -21.14 -1.46 12.70
N PRO A 184 -20.52 -1.06 13.83
CA PRO A 184 -19.13 -1.41 14.14
C PRO A 184 -18.82 -2.90 13.99
N ALA A 185 -19.74 -3.81 14.35
CA ALA A 185 -19.53 -5.25 14.21
C ALA A 185 -19.30 -5.67 12.75
N VAL A 186 -19.96 -5.00 11.79
CA VAL A 186 -19.75 -5.24 10.35
C VAL A 186 -18.31 -4.87 9.96
N ASN A 187 -17.81 -3.71 10.39
CA ASN A 187 -16.45 -3.27 10.10
C ASN A 187 -15.40 -4.16 10.77
N TYR A 188 -15.65 -4.64 12.01
CA TYR A 188 -14.76 -5.62 12.65
C TYR A 188 -14.75 -6.96 11.90
N GLY A 189 -15.89 -7.43 11.38
CA GLY A 189 -15.98 -8.65 10.60
C GLY A 189 -15.38 -8.55 9.19
N ALA A 190 -15.31 -7.35 8.61
CA ALA A 190 -14.77 -7.09 7.28
C ALA A 190 -13.30 -6.62 7.37
N ILE A 191 -13.07 -5.29 7.44
CA ILE A 191 -11.68 -4.76 7.48
C ILE A 191 -10.93 -5.22 8.74
N GLY A 192 -11.61 -5.43 9.85
CA GLY A 192 -10.99 -5.94 11.09
C GLY A 192 -10.37 -7.31 10.91
N ALA A 193 -10.96 -8.20 10.09
CA ALA A 193 -10.36 -9.48 9.76
C ALA A 193 -9.06 -9.32 8.94
N VAL A 194 -9.02 -8.38 8.01
CA VAL A 194 -7.80 -8.08 7.22
C VAL A 194 -6.71 -7.50 8.13
N ILE A 195 -7.07 -6.58 9.03
CA ILE A 195 -6.12 -5.99 9.99
C ILE A 195 -5.56 -7.07 10.93
N GLY A 196 -6.43 -7.94 11.43
CA GLY A 196 -6.02 -9.08 12.25
C GLY A 196 -5.07 -10.04 11.52
N HIS A 197 -5.29 -10.25 10.21
CA HIS A 197 -4.40 -11.01 9.35
C HIS A 197 -3.00 -10.36 9.25
N GLU A 198 -2.92 -9.04 8.97
CA GLU A 198 -1.64 -8.34 8.88
C GLU A 198 -0.89 -8.29 10.22
N ILE A 199 -1.60 -8.10 11.35
CA ILE A 199 -1.01 -8.20 12.68
C ILE A 199 -0.49 -9.63 12.93
N GLY A 200 -1.22 -10.63 12.47
CA GLY A 200 -0.88 -12.05 12.62
C GLY A 200 0.39 -12.46 11.86
N HIS A 201 0.80 -11.73 10.81
CA HIS A 201 2.10 -11.92 10.15
C HIS A 201 3.28 -11.56 11.06
N GLY A 202 3.09 -10.68 12.01
CA GLY A 202 4.08 -10.25 13.01
C GLY A 202 4.23 -11.21 14.17
#